data_e1e0602ece878592da8b349e2754b6b2
#
_entry.id   e1e0602ece878592da8b349e2754b6b2
#
_cell.length_a   1.000
_cell.length_b   1.000
_cell.length_c   1.000
_cell.angle_alpha   90.00
_cell.angle_beta   90.00
_cell.angle_gamma   90.00
#
_symmetry.space_group_name_H-M   'P 1'
#
loop_
_entity.id
_entity.type
_entity.pdbx_description
1 polymer ?
#
loop_
_entity_poly.entity_id
_entity_poly.type
_entity_poly.pdbx_seq_one_letter_code
_entity_poly.pdbx_strand_id
1 'polypeptide(L)'
;VAIALVGELFKSGYVKNKVMEFVGPGIASLRQDTRNAIDAMTTETTCLSSIWETDEKTRNFLAAHGRAGDYKPLKPADLAYYDGVVQVDLSKIRPMIALPMHPSNAFTIEELNANLHDILHDCEENVQKLVGRKDVKLDLCSKIENGKLRVDQGVIAGCAGGLFDSIYEAASILKGHTGGCGDYALSVYP
;
A
#
# COMPACT_ATOMS: atom_id res chain seq x y z
N VAL A 1 -3.67 -4.17 2.26
CA VAL A 1 -3.69 -3.69 3.68
C VAL A 1 -3.25 -2.24 3.75
N ALA A 2 -2.03 -1.90 3.30
CA ALA A 2 -1.50 -0.53 3.44
C ALA A 2 -2.42 0.53 2.83
N ILE A 3 -2.85 0.38 1.58
CA ILE A 3 -3.77 1.33 0.92
C ILE A 3 -5.10 1.45 1.67
N ALA A 4 -5.65 0.34 2.19
CA ALA A 4 -6.88 0.37 2.98
C ALA A 4 -6.69 1.19 4.27
N LEU A 5 -5.57 0.98 4.99
CA LEU A 5 -5.24 1.76 6.18
C LEU A 5 -5.11 3.26 5.87
N VAL A 6 -4.35 3.60 4.82
CA VAL A 6 -4.14 5.00 4.43
C VAL A 6 -5.47 5.65 4.02
N GLY A 7 -6.29 4.94 3.23
CA GLY A 7 -7.60 5.44 2.78
C GLY A 7 -8.52 5.84 3.94
N GLU A 8 -8.59 5.00 4.96
CA GLU A 8 -9.46 5.22 6.11
C GLU A 8 -8.87 6.21 7.13
N LEU A 9 -7.58 6.09 7.43
CA LEU A 9 -6.98 6.80 8.56
C LEU A 9 -6.53 8.20 8.21
N PHE A 10 -6.10 8.46 6.97
CA PHE A 10 -5.67 9.80 6.58
C PHE A 10 -6.82 10.80 6.58
N LYS A 11 -7.95 10.45 5.95
CA LYS A 11 -9.12 11.34 5.84
C LYS A 11 -9.71 11.70 7.20
N SER A 12 -9.72 10.75 8.12
CA SER A 12 -10.24 10.98 9.48
C SER A 12 -9.26 11.72 10.38
N GLY A 13 -7.97 11.71 10.06
CA GLY A 13 -6.91 12.21 10.93
C GLY A 13 -6.77 11.46 12.26
N TYR A 14 -7.39 10.28 12.38
CA TYR A 14 -7.49 9.54 13.65
C TYR A 14 -6.14 9.18 14.24
N VAL A 15 -5.15 8.88 13.42
CA VAL A 15 -3.80 8.51 13.85
C VAL A 15 -2.79 9.64 13.76
N LYS A 16 -3.23 10.84 13.38
CA LYS A 16 -2.34 11.98 13.26
C LYS A 16 -1.57 12.24 14.57
N ASN A 17 -0.24 12.33 14.46
CA ASN A 17 0.67 12.53 15.59
C ASN A 17 0.58 11.44 16.68
N LYS A 18 0.09 10.25 16.36
CA LYS A 18 0.08 9.08 17.25
C LYS A 18 1.10 8.04 16.80
N VAL A 19 1.52 7.20 17.72
CA VAL A 19 2.29 5.98 17.38
C VAL A 19 1.29 4.86 17.13
N MET A 20 1.42 4.19 16.00
CA MET A 20 0.63 3.02 15.67
C MET A 20 1.37 1.76 16.15
N GLU A 21 0.75 0.97 16.99
CA GLU A 21 1.28 -0.33 17.40
C GLU A 21 0.48 -1.45 16.75
N PHE A 22 1.17 -2.26 15.94
CA PHE A 22 0.56 -3.37 15.22
C PHE A 22 0.67 -4.65 16.05
N VAL A 23 -0.47 -5.13 16.49
CA VAL A 23 -0.60 -6.29 17.37
C VAL A 23 -1.74 -7.20 16.92
N GLY A 24 -1.79 -8.39 17.45
CA GLY A 24 -2.90 -9.32 17.26
C GLY A 24 -2.58 -10.52 16.36
N PRO A 25 -3.51 -11.48 16.29
CA PRO A 25 -3.25 -12.80 15.70
C PRO A 25 -3.00 -12.75 14.19
N GLY A 26 -3.50 -11.72 13.51
CA GLY A 26 -3.30 -11.54 12.06
C GLY A 26 -1.84 -11.32 11.67
N ILE A 27 -1.01 -10.78 12.58
CA ILE A 27 0.41 -10.50 12.30
C ILE A 27 1.16 -11.77 11.93
N ALA A 28 0.87 -12.87 12.60
CA ALA A 28 1.53 -14.16 12.32
C ALA A 28 1.31 -14.65 10.87
N SER A 29 0.26 -14.21 10.19
CA SER A 29 0.01 -14.55 8.78
C SER A 29 0.83 -13.70 7.81
N LEU A 30 1.27 -12.51 8.20
CA LEU A 30 2.02 -11.59 7.35
C LEU A 30 3.51 -11.98 7.28
N ARG A 31 4.08 -11.94 6.08
CA ARG A 31 5.53 -12.05 5.89
C ARG A 31 6.23 -10.79 6.38
N GLN A 32 7.53 -10.87 6.68
CA GLN A 32 8.26 -9.71 7.19
C GLN A 32 8.30 -8.57 6.17
N ASP A 33 8.52 -8.86 4.90
CA ASP A 33 8.48 -7.85 3.84
C ASP A 33 7.11 -7.16 3.74
N THR A 34 6.02 -7.91 3.93
CA THR A 34 4.67 -7.31 3.96
C THR A 34 4.52 -6.34 5.13
N ARG A 35 5.04 -6.69 6.33
CA ARG A 35 5.03 -5.79 7.48
C ARG A 35 5.86 -4.54 7.21
N ASN A 36 7.06 -4.70 6.63
CA ASN A 36 7.94 -3.60 6.26
C ASN A 36 7.27 -2.66 5.22
N ALA A 37 6.57 -3.21 4.24
CA ALA A 37 5.84 -2.44 3.24
C ALA A 37 4.67 -1.65 3.86
N ILE A 38 3.92 -2.26 4.77
CA ILE A 38 2.85 -1.57 5.50
C ILE A 38 3.46 -0.46 6.36
N ASP A 39 4.53 -0.77 7.09
CA ASP A 39 5.24 0.16 7.97
C ASP A 39 5.71 1.40 7.19
N ALA A 40 6.38 1.20 6.05
CA ALA A 40 6.82 2.29 5.19
C ALA A 40 5.66 3.20 4.75
N MET A 41 4.48 2.63 4.49
CA MET A 41 3.31 3.39 4.06
C MET A 41 2.54 4.06 5.20
N THR A 42 2.81 3.74 6.46
CA THR A 42 2.14 4.41 7.58
C THR A 42 2.43 5.90 7.63
N THR A 43 3.57 6.35 7.10
CA THR A 43 3.92 7.77 6.97
C THR A 43 2.87 8.58 6.24
N GLU A 44 2.19 7.97 5.27
CA GLU A 44 1.10 8.59 4.50
C GLU A 44 -0.17 8.83 5.33
N THR A 45 -0.26 8.27 6.52
CA THR A 45 -1.38 8.53 7.46
C THR A 45 -1.14 9.74 8.36
N THR A 46 0.04 10.38 8.25
CA THR A 46 0.50 11.43 9.18
C THR A 46 0.68 10.96 10.63
N CYS A 47 0.80 9.67 10.87
CA CYS A 47 1.18 9.15 12.18
C CYS A 47 2.61 9.58 12.55
N LEU A 48 2.92 9.56 13.83
CA LEU A 48 4.24 9.93 14.33
C LEU A 48 5.27 8.83 14.09
N SER A 49 4.86 7.59 14.28
CA SER A 49 5.69 6.39 14.11
C SER A 49 4.80 5.15 14.06
N SER A 50 5.41 4.02 13.71
CA SER A 50 4.79 2.71 13.79
C SER A 50 5.73 1.70 14.43
N ILE A 51 5.18 0.70 15.09
CA ILE A 51 5.91 -0.36 15.79
C ILE A 51 5.18 -1.69 15.63
N TRP A 52 5.93 -2.77 15.49
CA TRP A 52 5.39 -4.09 15.27
C TRP A 52 5.82 -5.09 16.34
N GLU A 53 4.89 -5.94 16.72
CA GLU A 53 5.24 -7.16 17.45
C GLU A 53 6.20 -8.01 16.60
N THR A 54 7.27 -8.54 17.23
CA THR A 54 8.29 -9.33 16.56
C THR A 54 8.08 -10.83 16.81
N ASP A 55 8.45 -11.64 15.82
CA ASP A 55 8.35 -13.10 15.86
C ASP A 55 9.53 -13.79 15.14
N GLU A 56 9.43 -15.10 14.93
CA GLU A 56 10.44 -15.86 14.18
C GLU A 56 10.64 -15.38 12.75
N LYS A 57 9.62 -14.78 12.10
CA LYS A 57 9.78 -14.20 10.75
C LYS A 57 10.70 -12.99 10.80
N THR A 58 10.57 -12.16 11.83
CA THR A 58 11.48 -11.03 12.07
C THR A 58 12.90 -11.51 12.35
N ARG A 59 13.06 -12.55 13.17
CA ARG A 59 14.36 -13.16 13.45
C ARG A 59 15.03 -13.67 12.17
N ASN A 60 14.31 -14.44 11.37
CA ASN A 60 14.80 -15.01 10.13
C ASN A 60 15.15 -13.95 9.09
N PHE A 61 14.36 -12.90 9.00
CA PHE A 61 14.65 -11.75 8.14
C PHE A 61 15.97 -11.09 8.55
N LEU A 62 16.18 -10.79 9.82
CA LEU A 62 17.44 -10.21 10.31
C LEU A 62 18.63 -11.16 10.07
N ALA A 63 18.45 -12.45 10.28
CA ALA A 63 19.49 -13.45 10.03
C ALA A 63 19.90 -13.50 8.55
N ALA A 64 18.92 -13.46 7.62
CA ALA A 64 19.20 -13.43 6.18
C ALA A 64 19.98 -12.19 5.75
N HIS A 65 19.88 -11.09 6.51
CA HIS A 65 20.63 -9.85 6.28
C HIS A 65 21.92 -9.75 7.12
N GLY A 66 22.41 -10.86 7.68
CA GLY A 66 23.64 -10.87 8.49
C GLY A 66 23.49 -10.21 9.88
N ARG A 67 22.26 -9.98 10.34
CA ARG A 67 21.92 -9.24 11.56
C ARG A 67 21.23 -10.10 12.62
N ALA A 68 21.53 -11.40 12.68
CA ALA A 68 20.89 -12.32 13.62
C ALA A 68 21.03 -11.88 15.10
N GLY A 69 22.15 -11.24 15.45
CA GLY A 69 22.40 -10.74 16.81
C GLY A 69 21.56 -9.51 17.19
N ASP A 70 20.91 -8.84 16.23
CA ASP A 70 20.11 -7.65 16.48
C ASP A 70 18.67 -8.00 16.88
N TYR A 71 18.26 -9.24 16.70
CA TYR A 71 16.91 -9.66 17.07
C TYR A 71 16.68 -9.54 18.57
N LYS A 72 15.61 -8.83 18.91
CA LYS A 72 15.07 -8.75 20.27
C LYS A 72 13.58 -8.99 20.24
N PRO A 73 13.03 -9.84 21.12
CA PRO A 73 11.58 -9.97 21.27
C PRO A 73 10.97 -8.63 21.66
N LEU A 74 9.93 -8.25 20.94
CA LEU A 74 9.13 -7.06 21.22
C LEU A 74 7.65 -7.42 21.14
N LYS A 75 6.94 -7.17 22.21
CA LYS A 75 5.49 -7.31 22.31
C LYS A 75 4.94 -6.38 23.38
N PRO A 76 3.65 -6.04 23.33
CA PRO A 76 3.03 -5.32 24.44
C PRO A 76 3.15 -6.07 25.75
N ALA A 77 3.09 -5.36 26.86
CA ALA A 77 2.92 -5.95 28.18
C ALA A 77 1.57 -6.66 28.29
N ASP A 78 1.39 -7.55 29.28
CA ASP A 78 0.12 -8.25 29.53
C ASP A 78 -1.06 -7.28 29.74
N LEU A 79 -0.76 -6.08 30.25
CA LEU A 79 -1.69 -4.97 30.35
C LEU A 79 -1.07 -3.74 29.67
N ALA A 80 -1.66 -3.31 28.58
CA ALA A 80 -1.27 -2.13 27.84
C ALA A 80 -2.45 -1.18 27.67
N TYR A 81 -2.20 0.12 27.74
CA TYR A 81 -3.22 1.16 27.56
C TYR A 81 -2.97 1.88 26.23
N TYR A 82 -4.03 2.09 25.47
CA TYR A 82 -4.00 2.77 24.19
C TYR A 82 -5.04 3.88 24.16
N ASP A 83 -4.73 4.99 23.46
CA ASP A 83 -5.67 6.10 23.25
C ASP A 83 -6.82 5.71 22.33
N GLY A 84 -6.68 4.64 21.58
CA GLY A 84 -7.69 4.13 20.67
C GLY A 84 -7.25 2.87 19.95
N VAL A 85 -8.17 2.29 19.20
CA VAL A 85 -7.93 1.05 18.46
C VAL A 85 -8.48 1.15 17.03
N VAL A 86 -7.74 0.56 16.10
CA VAL A 86 -8.17 0.31 14.72
C VAL A 86 -8.12 -1.19 14.49
N GLN A 87 -9.24 -1.78 14.18
CA GLN A 87 -9.33 -3.20 13.90
C GLN A 87 -9.37 -3.45 12.39
N VAL A 88 -8.44 -4.27 11.91
CA VAL A 88 -8.36 -4.67 10.50
C VAL A 88 -8.62 -6.17 10.37
N ASP A 89 -9.69 -6.53 9.71
CA ASP A 89 -9.97 -7.91 9.33
C ASP A 89 -9.25 -8.24 8.02
N LEU A 90 -8.12 -8.93 8.10
CA LEU A 90 -7.29 -9.26 6.94
C LEU A 90 -8.03 -10.13 5.91
N SER A 91 -9.05 -10.88 6.33
CA SER A 91 -9.84 -11.71 5.41
C SER A 91 -10.76 -10.91 4.48
N LYS A 92 -11.04 -9.66 4.83
CA LYS A 92 -11.89 -8.75 4.07
C LYS A 92 -11.12 -7.82 3.12
N ILE A 93 -9.80 -7.81 3.20
CA ILE A 93 -8.98 -7.00 2.31
C ILE A 93 -9.12 -7.51 0.88
N ARG A 94 -9.36 -6.58 -0.04
CA ARG A 94 -9.47 -6.81 -1.49
C ARG A 94 -8.30 -6.14 -2.20
N PRO A 95 -7.98 -6.52 -3.45
CA PRO A 95 -7.06 -5.78 -4.28
C PRO A 95 -7.50 -4.33 -4.42
N MET A 96 -6.57 -3.41 -4.16
CA MET A 96 -6.85 -1.97 -4.11
C MET A 96 -5.90 -1.19 -5.01
N ILE A 97 -6.35 -0.03 -5.41
CA ILE A 97 -5.58 0.97 -6.12
C ILE A 97 -5.73 2.32 -5.43
N ALA A 98 -4.67 3.11 -5.45
CA ALA A 98 -4.72 4.52 -5.08
C ALA A 98 -4.56 5.38 -6.34
N LEU A 99 -5.42 6.36 -6.49
CA LEU A 99 -5.38 7.33 -7.57
C LEU A 99 -4.60 8.59 -7.14
N PRO A 100 -4.13 9.41 -8.08
CA PRO A 100 -3.50 10.69 -7.74
C PRO A 100 -4.42 11.55 -6.84
N MET A 101 -3.88 12.41 -5.98
CA MET A 101 -2.46 12.75 -5.77
C MET A 101 -1.90 12.14 -4.48
N HIS A 102 -2.73 11.46 -3.69
CA HIS A 102 -2.36 10.93 -2.39
C HIS A 102 -2.88 9.49 -2.21
N PRO A 103 -2.16 8.57 -1.56
CA PRO A 103 -2.59 7.18 -1.38
C PRO A 103 -3.92 6.99 -0.65
N SER A 104 -4.45 8.03 0.01
CA SER A 104 -5.80 8.00 0.60
C SER A 104 -6.93 8.12 -0.44
N ASN A 105 -6.61 8.45 -1.69
CA ASN A 105 -7.57 8.38 -2.79
C ASN A 105 -7.68 6.92 -3.26
N ALA A 106 -8.17 6.07 -2.36
CA ALA A 106 -8.10 4.63 -2.42
C ALA A 106 -9.46 4.01 -2.77
N PHE A 107 -9.43 3.03 -3.65
CA PHE A 107 -10.58 2.25 -4.09
C PHE A 107 -10.20 0.78 -4.19
N THR A 108 -11.14 -0.11 -4.03
CA THR A 108 -10.95 -1.48 -4.53
C THR A 108 -10.92 -1.46 -6.07
N ILE A 109 -10.24 -2.42 -6.65
CA ILE A 109 -10.23 -2.56 -8.13
C ILE A 109 -11.66 -2.77 -8.66
N GLU A 110 -12.51 -3.45 -7.87
CA GLU A 110 -13.91 -3.69 -8.22
C GLU A 110 -14.72 -2.37 -8.23
N GLU A 111 -14.58 -1.54 -7.20
CA GLU A 111 -15.24 -0.22 -7.14
C GLU A 111 -14.80 0.68 -8.28
N LEU A 112 -13.48 0.73 -8.55
CA LEU A 112 -12.96 1.51 -9.67
C LEU A 112 -13.57 1.06 -10.99
N ASN A 113 -13.58 -0.24 -11.27
CA ASN A 113 -14.10 -0.76 -12.53
C ASN A 113 -15.64 -0.59 -12.67
N ALA A 114 -16.37 -0.62 -11.56
CA ALA A 114 -17.82 -0.42 -11.57
C ALA A 114 -18.23 1.02 -11.88
N ASN A 115 -17.41 2.01 -11.50
CA ASN A 115 -17.70 3.43 -11.62
C ASN A 115 -16.53 4.21 -12.27
N LEU A 116 -15.90 3.60 -13.26
CA LEU A 116 -14.60 4.02 -13.78
C LEU A 116 -14.58 5.50 -14.23
N HIS A 117 -15.54 5.89 -15.05
CA HIS A 117 -15.58 7.26 -15.59
C HIS A 117 -15.74 8.30 -14.48
N ASP A 118 -16.70 8.10 -13.60
CA ASP A 118 -17.04 9.08 -12.56
C ASP A 118 -15.88 9.23 -11.56
N ILE A 119 -15.28 8.11 -11.13
CA ILE A 119 -14.13 8.13 -10.22
C ILE A 119 -12.93 8.84 -10.86
N LEU A 120 -12.63 8.59 -12.13
CA LEU A 120 -11.52 9.25 -12.81
C LEU A 120 -11.79 10.73 -13.04
N HIS A 121 -13.02 11.09 -13.39
CA HIS A 121 -13.43 12.48 -13.56
C HIS A 121 -13.31 13.27 -12.25
N ASP A 122 -13.83 12.72 -11.15
CA ASP A 122 -13.68 13.31 -9.82
C ASP A 122 -12.21 13.47 -9.42
N CYS A 123 -11.36 12.49 -9.78
CA CYS A 123 -9.94 12.56 -9.55
C CYS A 123 -9.31 13.74 -10.32
N GLU A 124 -9.63 13.91 -11.59
CA GLU A 124 -9.15 15.03 -12.42
C GLU A 124 -9.55 16.38 -11.82
N GLU A 125 -10.83 16.54 -11.44
CA GLU A 125 -11.31 17.76 -10.81
C GLU A 125 -10.62 18.07 -9.48
N ASN A 126 -10.42 17.05 -8.64
CA ASN A 126 -9.77 17.21 -7.35
C ASN A 126 -8.30 17.59 -7.50
N VAL A 127 -7.59 16.99 -8.46
CA VAL A 127 -6.22 17.38 -8.79
C VAL A 127 -6.15 18.83 -9.29
N GLN A 128 -7.07 19.23 -10.16
CA GLN A 128 -7.17 20.61 -10.67
C GLN A 128 -7.35 21.62 -9.52
N LYS A 129 -8.24 21.30 -8.57
CA LYS A 129 -8.48 22.14 -7.37
C LYS A 129 -7.23 22.20 -6.48
N LEU A 130 -6.56 21.07 -6.27
CA LEU A 130 -5.40 20.95 -5.40
C LEU A 130 -4.19 21.71 -5.96
N VAL A 131 -3.92 21.56 -7.25
CA VAL A 131 -2.79 22.20 -7.92
C VAL A 131 -3.02 23.70 -8.07
N GLY A 132 -4.27 24.16 -8.18
CA GLY A 132 -4.64 25.58 -8.32
C GLY A 132 -4.18 26.25 -9.63
N ARG A 133 -3.71 25.45 -10.60
CA ARG A 133 -3.21 25.91 -11.90
C ARG A 133 -4.09 25.37 -13.03
N LYS A 134 -4.63 26.26 -13.84
CA LYS A 134 -5.54 25.88 -14.95
C LYS A 134 -4.82 25.20 -16.13
N ASP A 135 -3.52 25.40 -16.25
CA ASP A 135 -2.67 24.81 -17.30
C ASP A 135 -2.22 23.37 -16.97
N VAL A 136 -2.38 22.93 -15.73
CA VAL A 136 -2.06 21.56 -15.30
C VAL A 136 -3.35 20.76 -15.24
N LYS A 137 -3.49 19.80 -16.14
CA LYS A 137 -4.65 18.91 -16.20
C LYS A 137 -4.18 17.46 -16.25
N LEU A 138 -4.87 16.61 -15.51
CA LEU A 138 -4.84 15.18 -15.78
C LEU A 138 -5.85 14.87 -16.86
N ASP A 139 -5.58 13.85 -17.63
CA ASP A 139 -6.45 13.33 -18.69
C ASP A 139 -6.59 11.81 -18.51
N LEU A 140 -7.18 11.43 -17.38
CA LEU A 140 -7.37 10.04 -17.00
C LEU A 140 -8.56 9.41 -17.73
N CYS A 141 -9.62 10.19 -17.96
CA CYS A 141 -10.82 9.71 -18.65
C CYS A 141 -10.54 9.31 -20.10
N SER A 142 -9.59 9.95 -20.78
CA SER A 142 -9.17 9.56 -22.13
C SER A 142 -8.47 8.21 -22.20
N LYS A 143 -8.02 7.70 -21.05
CA LYS A 143 -7.40 6.38 -20.93
C LYS A 143 -8.42 5.24 -20.79
N ILE A 144 -9.72 5.53 -20.85
CA ILE A 144 -10.74 4.49 -20.81
C ILE A 144 -10.91 3.90 -22.22
N GLU A 145 -10.51 2.64 -22.35
CA GLU A 145 -10.63 1.86 -23.59
C GLU A 145 -11.45 0.59 -23.32
N ASN A 146 -12.51 0.38 -24.09
CA ASN A 146 -13.40 -0.78 -23.95
C ASN A 146 -13.94 -0.98 -22.52
N GLY A 147 -14.22 0.12 -21.80
CA GLY A 147 -14.73 0.10 -20.43
C GLY A 147 -13.67 -0.28 -19.36
N LYS A 148 -12.39 -0.20 -19.71
CA LYS A 148 -11.27 -0.46 -18.79
C LYS A 148 -10.27 0.69 -18.82
N LEU A 149 -9.60 0.93 -17.71
CA LEU A 149 -8.49 1.88 -17.64
C LEU A 149 -7.25 1.27 -18.30
N ARG A 150 -6.78 1.91 -19.37
CA ARG A 150 -5.50 1.57 -19.96
C ARG A 150 -4.35 2.11 -19.11
N VAL A 151 -3.36 1.27 -18.86
CA VAL A 151 -2.12 1.62 -18.18
C VAL A 151 -0.97 1.44 -19.17
N ASP A 152 -0.20 2.50 -19.40
CA ASP A 152 0.91 2.48 -20.37
C ASP A 152 2.21 1.96 -19.76
N GLN A 153 2.41 2.19 -18.46
CA GLN A 153 3.62 1.80 -17.75
C GLN A 153 3.33 1.33 -16.33
N GLY A 154 4.02 0.27 -15.91
CA GLY A 154 4.07 -0.20 -14.52
C GLY A 154 5.48 -0.07 -13.95
N VAL A 155 5.55 0.21 -12.66
CA VAL A 155 6.82 0.23 -11.92
C VAL A 155 6.64 -0.55 -10.63
N ILE A 156 7.53 -1.50 -10.37
CA ILE A 156 7.63 -2.22 -9.10
C ILE A 156 8.94 -1.76 -8.45
N ALA A 157 8.86 -0.92 -7.43
CA ALA A 157 10.04 -0.28 -6.87
C ALA A 157 9.83 0.26 -5.46
N GLY A 158 10.91 0.64 -4.82
CA GLY A 158 10.93 1.46 -3.61
C GLY A 158 10.64 0.67 -2.32
N CYS A 159 10.52 1.43 -1.23
CA CYS A 159 10.44 0.90 0.14
C CYS A 159 9.23 -0.01 0.41
N ALA A 160 8.14 0.14 -0.33
CA ALA A 160 6.95 -0.69 -0.18
C ALA A 160 6.80 -1.73 -1.30
N GLY A 161 7.20 -1.42 -2.54
CA GLY A 161 7.01 -2.28 -3.70
C GLY A 161 8.25 -3.07 -4.11
N GLY A 162 9.46 -2.54 -3.88
CA GLY A 162 10.74 -3.12 -4.31
C GLY A 162 11.36 -4.14 -3.33
N LEU A 163 10.60 -4.60 -2.34
CA LEU A 163 11.06 -5.65 -1.43
C LEU A 163 11.10 -7.01 -2.13
N PHE A 164 11.97 -7.90 -1.66
CA PHE A 164 12.22 -9.21 -2.28
C PHE A 164 10.93 -10.01 -2.53
N ASP A 165 10.09 -10.14 -1.52
CA ASP A 165 8.84 -10.89 -1.63
C ASP A 165 7.88 -10.28 -2.68
N SER A 166 7.81 -8.96 -2.78
CA SER A 166 6.96 -8.26 -3.76
C SER A 166 7.46 -8.52 -5.19
N ILE A 167 8.77 -8.44 -5.41
CA ILE A 167 9.39 -8.73 -6.72
C ILE A 167 9.21 -10.21 -7.09
N TYR A 168 9.41 -11.12 -6.14
CA TYR A 168 9.25 -12.56 -6.36
C TYR A 168 7.80 -12.93 -6.73
N GLU A 169 6.83 -12.35 -6.04
CA GLU A 169 5.41 -12.59 -6.36
C GLU A 169 5.03 -12.01 -7.72
N ALA A 170 5.48 -10.80 -8.03
CA ALA A 170 5.26 -10.21 -9.34
C ALA A 170 5.87 -11.07 -10.46
N ALA A 171 7.10 -11.56 -10.26
CA ALA A 171 7.75 -12.47 -11.20
C ALA A 171 6.96 -13.78 -11.38
N SER A 172 6.38 -14.30 -10.29
CA SER A 172 5.57 -15.53 -10.32
C SER A 172 4.27 -15.35 -11.12
N ILE A 173 3.63 -14.17 -10.98
CA ILE A 173 2.42 -13.82 -11.73
C ILE A 173 2.73 -13.61 -13.22
N LEU A 174 3.84 -12.93 -13.52
CA LEU A 174 4.23 -12.59 -14.89
C LEU A 174 4.85 -13.75 -15.65
N LYS A 175 5.26 -14.81 -14.97
CA LYS A 175 5.90 -15.98 -15.58
C LYS A 175 5.01 -16.60 -16.67
N GLY A 176 5.52 -16.64 -17.89
CA GLY A 176 4.79 -17.15 -19.05
C GLY A 176 3.86 -16.14 -19.72
N HIS A 177 3.74 -14.91 -19.20
CA HIS A 177 2.90 -13.84 -19.76
C HIS A 177 3.70 -12.72 -20.44
N THR A 178 4.95 -12.99 -20.85
CA THR A 178 5.87 -12.01 -21.44
C THR A 178 5.60 -11.68 -22.91
N GLY A 179 4.69 -12.40 -23.56
CA GLY A 179 4.33 -12.17 -24.95
C GLY A 179 3.00 -11.42 -25.07
N GLY A 180 3.01 -10.23 -25.67
CA GLY A 180 1.78 -9.56 -26.04
C GLY A 180 1.29 -8.48 -25.09
N CYS A 181 2.14 -7.92 -24.29
CA CYS A 181 1.81 -6.72 -23.49
C CYS A 181 1.64 -5.45 -24.35
N GLY A 182 1.79 -5.54 -25.67
CA GLY A 182 1.70 -4.41 -26.57
C GLY A 182 2.73 -3.32 -26.21
N ASP A 183 2.26 -2.10 -26.08
CA ASP A 183 3.09 -0.94 -25.71
C ASP A 183 3.29 -0.77 -24.19
N TYR A 184 2.86 -1.75 -23.38
CA TYR A 184 3.02 -1.69 -21.93
C TYR A 184 4.48 -1.92 -21.53
N ALA A 185 5.01 -1.00 -20.74
CA ALA A 185 6.35 -1.10 -20.17
C ALA A 185 6.29 -1.42 -18.67
N LEU A 186 7.07 -2.42 -18.23
CA LEU A 186 7.24 -2.74 -16.82
C LEU A 186 8.70 -2.58 -16.42
N SER A 187 8.94 -1.73 -15.42
CA SER A 187 10.24 -1.54 -14.81
C SER A 187 10.25 -2.11 -13.38
N VAL A 188 11.31 -2.80 -13.03
CA VAL A 188 11.46 -3.42 -11.70
C VAL A 188 12.79 -2.96 -11.09
N TYR A 189 12.72 -2.39 -9.91
CA TYR A 189 13.87 -1.91 -9.15
C TYR A 189 13.76 -2.37 -7.69
N PRO A 190 14.79 -3.00 -7.13
CA PRO A 190 14.83 -3.32 -5.70
C PRO A 190 14.95 -2.07 -4.82
#